data_38e7b6231722014ea3cf99edf996203b
#
_entry.id   38e7b6231722014ea3cf99edf996203b
#
_cell.length_a   1.000
_cell.length_b   1.000
_cell.length_c   1.000
_cell.angle_alpha   90.00
_cell.angle_beta   90.00
_cell.angle_gamma   90.00
#
_symmetry.space_group_name_H-M   'P 1'
#
loop_
_entity.id
_entity.type
_entity.pdbx_description
1 polymer ?
#
loop_
_entity_poly.entity_id
_entity_poly.type
_entity_poly.pdbx_seq_one_letter_code
_entity_poly.pdbx_strand_id
1 'polypeptide(L)'
;AKWMELEFTVVGGEHDKRKFWEKIFVDGDKMGQSGISQAKEIGLQTLRQIIESANSLQPSDMSPEAQQRRNISGVMDLNGMEICAKVGIKKGGDNYADANRLIAALTPNQSDFVPSGQAPVTQQSTVGVTSTTATGSEATGVVTPSWANK
;
A
#
# COMPACT_ATOMS: atom_id res chain seq x y z
N ALA A 1 -3.60 14.42 15.32
CA ALA A 1 -3.82 13.58 14.15
C ALA A 1 -3.67 12.10 14.49
N LYS A 2 -4.48 11.26 13.86
CA LYS A 2 -4.40 9.82 14.03
C LYS A 2 -3.89 9.20 12.74
N TRP A 3 -3.06 8.16 12.87
CA TRP A 3 -2.52 7.43 11.72
C TRP A 3 -2.35 5.95 12.04
N MET A 4 -2.27 5.15 11.00
CA MET A 4 -1.74 3.80 11.05
C MET A 4 -0.42 3.75 10.29
N GLU A 5 0.46 2.88 10.67
CA GLU A 5 1.72 2.66 9.96
C GLU A 5 1.67 1.33 9.26
N LEU A 6 1.99 1.33 7.98
CA LEU A 6 2.06 0.13 7.17
C LEU A 6 3.52 -0.22 6.92
N GLU A 7 3.87 -1.47 7.16
CA GLU A 7 5.16 -2.03 6.79
C GLU A 7 5.06 -2.69 5.43
N PHE A 8 5.96 -2.32 4.55
CA PHE A 8 6.07 -2.89 3.21
C PHE A 8 7.35 -3.69 3.09
N THR A 9 7.26 -4.85 2.45
CA THR A 9 8.43 -5.67 2.13
C THR A 9 8.50 -5.84 0.63
N VAL A 10 9.65 -5.47 0.06
CA VAL A 10 9.90 -5.60 -1.38
C VAL A 10 10.08 -7.06 -1.75
N VAL A 11 9.45 -7.46 -2.85
CA VAL A 11 9.48 -8.84 -3.33
C VAL A 11 10.11 -8.89 -4.71
N GLY A 12 11.17 -9.64 -4.79
CA GLY A 12 11.91 -9.83 -6.02
C GLY A 12 12.77 -8.62 -6.40
N GLY A 13 13.57 -8.82 -7.42
CA GLY A 13 14.45 -7.78 -7.94
C GLY A 13 15.66 -7.50 -7.04
N GLU A 14 16.35 -6.42 -7.36
CA GLU A 14 17.59 -6.00 -6.68
C GLU A 14 17.39 -5.69 -5.20
N HIS A 15 16.19 -5.22 -4.83
CA HIS A 15 15.89 -4.79 -3.46
C HIS A 15 15.02 -5.78 -2.70
N ASP A 16 15.01 -7.03 -3.12
CA ASP A 16 14.22 -8.09 -2.47
C ASP A 16 14.43 -8.12 -0.96
N LYS A 17 13.33 -8.31 -0.22
CA LYS A 17 13.28 -8.35 1.24
C LYS A 17 13.58 -7.03 1.95
N ARG A 18 13.84 -5.96 1.24
CA ARG A 18 13.98 -4.64 1.86
C ARG A 18 12.65 -4.15 2.38
N LYS A 19 12.67 -3.57 3.56
CA LYS A 19 11.46 -3.06 4.22
C LYS A 19 11.45 -1.54 4.26
N PHE A 20 10.25 -0.99 4.21
CA PHE A 20 10.02 0.43 4.49
C PHE A 20 8.63 0.61 5.11
N TRP A 21 8.41 1.77 5.67
CA TRP A 21 7.17 2.07 6.41
C TRP A 21 6.56 3.35 5.87
N GLU A 22 5.24 3.38 5.85
CA GLU A 22 4.49 4.56 5.45
C GLU A 22 3.34 4.80 6.43
N LYS A 23 3.16 6.05 6.80
CA LYS A 23 2.05 6.45 7.68
C LYS A 23 0.84 6.82 6.84
N ILE A 24 -0.26 6.20 7.13
CA ILE A 24 -1.54 6.49 6.51
C ILE A 24 -2.39 7.21 7.56
N PHE A 25 -2.70 8.47 7.31
CA PHE A 25 -3.50 9.25 8.24
C PHE A 25 -4.97 8.83 8.14
N VAL A 26 -5.58 8.63 9.29
CA VAL A 26 -6.99 8.25 9.41
C VAL A 26 -7.83 9.39 9.99
N ASP A 27 -7.19 10.42 10.50
CA ASP A 27 -7.84 11.65 10.98
C ASP A 27 -6.83 12.78 11.11
N GLY A 28 -7.32 14.02 11.09
CA GLY A 28 -6.50 15.22 11.24
C GLY A 28 -7.35 16.44 11.53
N ASP A 29 -6.69 17.55 11.81
CA ASP A 29 -7.33 18.76 12.34
C ASP A 29 -7.92 19.67 11.24
N LYS A 30 -7.41 19.55 10.01
CA LYS A 30 -7.91 20.38 8.90
C LYS A 30 -9.08 19.70 8.21
N MET A 31 -10.19 20.40 8.11
CA MET A 31 -11.36 19.91 7.39
C MET A 31 -11.12 19.91 5.88
N GLY A 32 -11.50 18.82 5.22
CA GLY A 32 -11.51 18.70 3.80
C GLY A 32 -12.84 19.18 3.19
N GLN A 33 -12.92 19.12 1.88
CA GLN A 33 -14.10 19.58 1.14
C GLN A 33 -15.31 18.67 1.31
N SER A 34 -15.08 17.40 1.65
CA SER A 34 -16.14 16.40 1.82
C SER A 34 -16.75 16.38 3.24
N GLY A 35 -16.32 17.27 4.13
CA GLY A 35 -16.82 17.31 5.50
C GLY A 35 -16.11 16.36 6.46
N ILE A 36 -15.08 15.68 6.00
CA ILE A 36 -14.16 14.90 6.84
C ILE A 36 -12.78 15.57 6.83
N SER A 37 -11.89 15.16 7.72
CA SER A 37 -10.56 15.76 7.74
C SER A 37 -9.81 15.50 6.43
N GLN A 38 -9.04 16.48 5.99
CA GLN A 38 -8.22 16.37 4.78
C GLN A 38 -7.24 15.19 4.87
N ALA A 39 -6.66 14.98 6.04
CA ALA A 39 -5.76 13.86 6.27
C ALA A 39 -6.47 12.51 6.07
N LYS A 40 -7.72 12.42 6.53
CA LYS A 40 -8.54 11.23 6.35
C LYS A 40 -8.89 11.01 4.87
N GLU A 41 -9.22 12.07 4.13
CA GLU A 41 -9.49 11.97 2.69
C GLU A 41 -8.30 11.37 1.95
N ILE A 42 -7.10 11.90 2.20
CA ILE A 42 -5.86 11.43 1.58
C ILE A 42 -5.58 9.98 1.99
N GLY A 43 -5.74 9.67 3.27
CA GLY A 43 -5.53 8.32 3.79
C GLY A 43 -6.47 7.29 3.16
N LEU A 44 -7.75 7.60 3.05
CA LEU A 44 -8.73 6.72 2.42
C LEU A 44 -8.44 6.51 0.94
N GLN A 45 -8.02 7.56 0.24
CA GLN A 45 -7.63 7.46 -1.16
C GLN A 45 -6.41 6.56 -1.33
N THR A 46 -5.42 6.69 -0.46
CA THR A 46 -4.22 5.83 -0.47
C THR A 46 -4.59 4.37 -0.21
N LEU A 47 -5.43 4.11 0.78
CA LEU A 47 -5.90 2.75 1.08
C LEU A 47 -6.68 2.15 -0.09
N ARG A 48 -7.52 2.94 -0.73
CA ARG A 48 -8.24 2.50 -1.92
C ARG A 48 -7.27 2.09 -3.04
N GLN A 49 -6.26 2.90 -3.30
CA GLN A 49 -5.24 2.58 -4.31
C GLN A 49 -4.49 1.29 -3.98
N ILE A 50 -4.16 1.07 -2.72
CA ILE A 50 -3.50 -0.15 -2.27
C ILE A 50 -4.38 -1.38 -2.57
N ILE A 51 -5.65 -1.30 -2.23
CA ILE A 51 -6.60 -2.40 -2.45
C ILE A 51 -6.81 -2.64 -3.96
N GLU A 52 -6.94 -1.59 -4.73
CA GLU A 52 -7.10 -1.68 -6.20
C GLU A 52 -5.84 -2.28 -6.83
N SER A 53 -4.67 -1.87 -6.40
CA SER A 53 -3.41 -2.44 -6.88
C SER A 53 -3.31 -3.94 -6.56
N ALA A 54 -3.64 -4.32 -5.33
CA ALA A 54 -3.59 -5.71 -4.90
C ALA A 54 -4.54 -6.63 -5.68
N ASN A 55 -5.66 -6.10 -6.12
CA ASN A 55 -6.69 -6.85 -6.82
C ASN A 55 -6.67 -6.63 -8.34
N SER A 56 -5.71 -5.90 -8.86
CA SER A 56 -5.62 -5.52 -10.27
C SER A 56 -6.90 -4.85 -10.78
N LEU A 57 -7.48 -3.96 -9.96
CA LEU A 57 -8.69 -3.23 -10.30
C LEU A 57 -8.35 -1.87 -10.88
N GLN A 58 -9.01 -1.51 -11.97
CA GLN A 58 -8.94 -0.15 -12.49
C GLN A 58 -9.75 0.79 -11.59
N PRO A 59 -9.25 2.01 -11.33
CA PRO A 59 -9.96 2.98 -10.49
C PRO A 59 -11.36 3.32 -11.01
N SER A 60 -11.55 3.26 -12.33
CA SER A 60 -12.82 3.55 -12.98
C SER A 60 -13.81 2.39 -12.97
N ASP A 61 -13.36 1.20 -12.60
CA ASP A 61 -14.22 0.00 -12.57
C ASP A 61 -15.13 0.07 -11.35
N MET A 62 -16.42 0.31 -11.61
CA MET A 62 -17.47 0.39 -10.60
C MET A 62 -18.42 -0.80 -10.66
N SER A 63 -18.02 -1.90 -11.30
CA SER A 63 -18.82 -3.12 -11.33
C SER A 63 -19.07 -3.67 -9.92
N PRO A 64 -20.14 -4.44 -9.72
CA PRO A 64 -20.43 -5.06 -8.41
C PRO A 64 -19.26 -5.92 -7.92
N GLU A 65 -18.59 -6.64 -8.79
CA GLU A 65 -17.43 -7.47 -8.46
C GLU A 65 -16.25 -6.60 -7.99
N ALA A 66 -15.99 -5.50 -8.67
CA ALA A 66 -14.92 -4.57 -8.29
C ALA A 66 -15.21 -3.92 -6.94
N GLN A 67 -16.45 -3.49 -6.71
CA GLN A 67 -16.85 -2.91 -5.43
C GLN A 67 -16.70 -3.92 -4.29
N GLN A 68 -17.07 -5.17 -4.53
CA GLN A 68 -16.92 -6.22 -3.55
C GLN A 68 -15.45 -6.47 -3.19
N ARG A 69 -14.57 -6.44 -4.18
CA ARG A 69 -13.11 -6.60 -3.96
C ARG A 69 -12.50 -5.43 -3.22
N ARG A 70 -13.05 -4.22 -3.36
CA ARG A 70 -12.61 -3.04 -2.62
C ARG A 70 -13.05 -3.07 -1.16
N ASN A 71 -14.06 -3.84 -0.84
CA ASN A 71 -14.64 -3.87 0.50
C ASN A 71 -13.82 -4.80 1.40
N ILE A 72 -13.20 -4.24 2.42
CA ILE A 72 -12.45 -4.99 3.44
C ILE A 72 -13.14 -4.83 4.79
N SER A 73 -13.02 -5.85 5.64
CA SER A 73 -13.64 -5.83 6.97
C SER A 73 -12.88 -4.93 7.93
N GLY A 74 -11.60 -4.75 7.74
CA GLY A 74 -10.76 -3.93 8.59
C GLY A 74 -9.32 -3.89 8.09
N VAL A 75 -8.48 -3.13 8.78
CA VAL A 75 -7.08 -2.91 8.40
C VAL A 75 -6.25 -4.19 8.41
N MET A 76 -6.66 -5.18 9.18
CA MET A 76 -5.97 -6.47 9.23
C MET A 76 -6.04 -7.22 7.91
N ASP A 77 -7.04 -6.94 7.10
CA ASP A 77 -7.18 -7.56 5.78
C ASP A 77 -6.12 -7.08 4.79
N LEU A 78 -5.42 -6.00 5.11
CA LEU A 78 -4.28 -5.53 4.33
C LEU A 78 -3.04 -6.42 4.49
N ASN A 79 -2.95 -7.16 5.57
CA ASN A 79 -1.79 -8.02 5.84
C ASN A 79 -1.65 -9.08 4.75
N GLY A 80 -0.45 -9.14 4.17
CA GLY A 80 -0.13 -10.10 3.14
C GLY A 80 -0.61 -9.72 1.73
N MET A 81 -1.25 -8.58 1.55
CA MET A 81 -1.57 -8.10 0.21
C MET A 81 -0.29 -7.74 -0.55
N GLU A 82 -0.29 -8.08 -1.83
CA GLU A 82 0.79 -7.76 -2.73
C GLU A 82 0.36 -6.66 -3.68
N ILE A 83 1.13 -5.57 -3.73
CA ILE A 83 0.83 -4.42 -4.58
C ILE A 83 1.99 -4.10 -5.52
N CYS A 84 1.69 -3.44 -6.59
CA CYS A 84 2.68 -2.78 -7.43
C CYS A 84 2.85 -1.35 -6.94
N ALA A 85 4.03 -1.03 -6.42
CA ALA A 85 4.25 0.25 -5.76
C ALA A 85 5.35 1.06 -6.45
N LYS A 86 5.11 2.35 -6.55
CA LYS A 86 6.14 3.31 -6.88
C LYS A 86 6.75 3.80 -5.57
N VAL A 87 8.03 3.53 -5.38
CA VAL A 87 8.77 3.88 -4.17
C VAL A 87 9.77 4.97 -4.49
N GLY A 88 9.82 5.99 -3.65
CA GLY A 88 10.77 7.08 -3.77
C GLY A 88 11.61 7.22 -2.51
N ILE A 89 12.49 8.21 -2.51
CA ILE A 89 13.33 8.51 -1.39
C ILE A 89 12.89 9.85 -0.79
N LYS A 90 12.53 9.82 0.49
CA LYS A 90 12.28 11.03 1.27
C LYS A 90 13.62 11.46 1.89
N LYS A 91 14.08 12.64 1.53
CA LYS A 91 15.28 13.20 2.14
C LYS A 91 15.06 13.49 3.61
N GLY A 92 15.98 13.01 4.42
CA GLY A 92 16.04 13.38 5.83
C GLY A 92 16.51 14.82 6.02
N GLY A 93 16.17 15.40 7.17
CA GLY A 93 16.77 16.66 7.59
C GLY A 93 18.17 16.44 8.16
N ASP A 94 18.72 17.49 8.76
CA ASP A 94 20.10 17.47 9.29
C ASP A 94 20.34 16.36 10.33
N ASN A 95 19.28 15.90 11.00
CA ASN A 95 19.36 14.90 12.06
C ASN A 95 18.75 13.54 11.67
N TYR A 96 18.31 13.37 10.43
CA TYR A 96 17.60 12.16 10.00
C TYR A 96 18.18 11.61 8.70
N ALA A 97 18.27 10.29 8.62
CA ALA A 97 18.65 9.62 7.39
C ALA A 97 17.55 9.70 6.34
N ASP A 98 17.92 9.58 5.07
CA ASP A 98 16.97 9.42 3.98
C ASP A 98 16.18 8.12 4.18
N ALA A 99 14.92 8.13 3.81
CA ALA A 99 14.05 6.99 3.97
C ALA A 99 13.29 6.70 2.68
N ASN A 100 13.00 5.43 2.44
CA ASN A 100 12.10 5.04 1.37
C ASN A 100 10.67 5.38 1.78
N ARG A 101 9.88 5.79 0.80
CA ARG A 101 8.47 6.07 1.02
C ARG A 101 7.63 5.56 -0.16
N LEU A 102 6.38 5.24 0.12
CA LEU A 102 5.41 4.93 -0.91
C LEU A 102 4.98 6.23 -1.61
N ILE A 103 5.29 6.34 -2.90
CA ILE A 103 4.81 7.46 -3.71
C ILE A 103 3.38 7.18 -4.17
N ALA A 104 3.14 5.98 -4.69
CA ALA A 104 1.82 5.56 -5.13
C ALA A 104 1.74 4.04 -5.21
N ALA A 105 0.57 3.50 -4.93
CA ALA A 105 0.21 2.16 -5.33
C ALA A 105 -0.31 2.24 -6.77
N LEU A 106 0.32 1.51 -7.69
CA LEU A 106 -0.01 1.56 -9.10
C LEU A 106 -1.22 0.67 -9.40
N THR A 107 -2.03 1.10 -10.32
CA THR A 107 -3.24 0.41 -10.77
C THR A 107 -3.18 0.10 -12.27
N PRO A 108 -4.02 -0.81 -12.80
CA PRO A 108 -3.89 -1.29 -14.19
C PRO A 108 -3.96 -0.22 -15.28
N ASN A 109 -4.50 0.96 -14.97
CA ASN A 109 -4.53 2.09 -15.90
C ASN A 109 -3.18 2.79 -16.08
N GLN A 110 -2.18 2.43 -15.28
CA GLN A 110 -0.84 3.02 -15.33
C GLN A 110 0.11 2.09 -16.08
N SER A 111 0.97 2.67 -16.93
CA SER A 111 1.86 1.90 -17.82
C SER A 111 2.87 1.04 -17.06
N ASP A 112 3.26 1.47 -15.87
CA ASP A 112 4.25 0.77 -15.06
C ASP A 112 3.65 -0.32 -14.16
N PHE A 113 2.34 -0.53 -14.25
CA PHE A 113 1.67 -1.52 -13.42
C PHE A 113 2.08 -2.94 -13.80
N VAL A 114 2.40 -3.74 -12.79
CA VAL A 114 2.65 -5.17 -12.90
C VAL A 114 1.65 -5.89 -11.99
N PRO A 115 0.83 -6.80 -12.52
CA PRO A 115 -0.11 -7.56 -11.68
C PRO A 115 0.60 -8.35 -10.60
N SER A 116 -0.05 -8.48 -9.43
CA SER A 116 0.48 -9.28 -8.34
C SER A 116 0.62 -10.74 -8.73
N GLY A 117 1.65 -11.40 -8.20
CA GLY A 117 1.96 -12.79 -8.52
C GLY A 117 2.76 -12.99 -9.79
N GLN A 118 3.05 -11.94 -10.55
CA GLN A 118 3.93 -12.04 -11.73
C GLN A 118 5.36 -11.64 -11.36
N ALA A 119 6.34 -12.24 -12.07
CA ALA A 119 7.72 -11.86 -11.89
C ALA A 119 7.92 -10.38 -12.23
N PRO A 120 8.61 -9.61 -11.38
CA PRO A 120 8.85 -8.20 -11.66
C PRO A 120 9.68 -8.05 -12.94
N VAL A 121 9.23 -7.16 -13.80
CA VAL A 121 10.03 -6.73 -14.95
C VAL A 121 11.11 -5.80 -14.44
N THR A 122 12.21 -5.74 -15.11
CA THR A 122 13.34 -4.87 -14.82
C THR A 122 12.87 -3.48 -14.37
N GLN A 123 13.11 -3.10 -13.16
CA GLN A 123 12.84 -1.80 -12.51
C GLN A 123 11.55 -1.66 -11.71
N GLN A 124 10.67 -2.65 -11.69
CA GLN A 124 9.51 -2.60 -10.81
C GLN A 124 9.58 -3.69 -9.76
N SER A 125 9.26 -3.33 -8.55
CA SER A 125 9.16 -4.28 -7.46
C SER A 125 7.73 -4.32 -6.97
N THR A 126 7.25 -5.51 -6.69
CA THR A 126 6.01 -5.67 -5.93
C THR A 126 6.31 -5.52 -4.46
N VAL A 127 5.36 -4.99 -3.74
CA VAL A 127 5.52 -4.71 -2.32
C VAL A 127 4.42 -5.41 -1.56
N GLY A 128 4.81 -6.19 -0.58
CA GLY A 128 3.87 -6.78 0.36
C GLY A 128 3.51 -5.78 1.44
N VAL A 129 2.23 -5.68 1.73
CA VAL A 129 1.72 -4.78 2.75
C VAL A 129 1.47 -5.54 4.03
N THR A 130 2.07 -5.07 5.11
CA THR A 130 1.83 -5.58 6.45
C THR A 130 1.44 -4.43 7.35
N SER A 131 0.34 -4.57 8.07
CA SER A 131 -0.08 -3.55 9.00
C SER A 131 0.70 -3.66 10.31
N THR A 132 1.37 -2.60 10.70
CA THR A 132 2.11 -2.54 11.96
C THR A 132 1.21 -2.31 13.17
N THR A 133 -0.06 -1.99 12.96
CA THR A 133 -1.04 -1.99 14.04
C THR A 133 -1.39 -3.41 14.48
N ALA A 134 -1.07 -4.38 13.68
CA ALA A 134 -1.14 -5.78 14.04
C ALA A 134 0.17 -6.18 14.72
N THR A 135 0.21 -6.02 16.00
CA THR A 135 1.21 -6.56 16.92
C THR A 135 2.30 -7.43 16.29
N GLY A 136 3.35 -6.81 15.80
CA GLY A 136 4.58 -7.49 15.49
C GLY A 136 4.51 -8.58 14.42
N SER A 137 3.55 -8.55 13.54
CA SER A 137 3.59 -9.47 12.42
C SER A 137 4.72 -9.05 11.50
N GLU A 138 5.74 -9.84 11.49
CA GLU A 138 6.88 -9.62 10.63
C GLU A 138 6.51 -9.97 9.20
N ALA A 139 6.72 -9.02 8.32
CA ALA A 139 6.69 -9.33 6.90
C ALA A 139 7.97 -10.10 6.58
N THR A 140 7.84 -11.34 6.27
CA THR A 140 8.97 -12.24 6.00
C THR A 140 9.36 -12.26 4.53
N GLY A 141 9.07 -11.23 3.78
CA GLY A 141 9.36 -11.20 2.35
C GLY A 141 8.42 -12.05 1.50
N VAL A 142 7.58 -12.80 2.11
CA VAL A 142 6.52 -13.52 1.42
C VAL A 142 5.37 -12.58 1.17
N VAL A 143 4.92 -12.51 -0.05
CA VAL A 143 4.04 -11.48 -0.51
C VAL A 143 2.69 -12.02 -0.95
N THR A 144 2.43 -13.24 -0.63
CA THR A 144 1.10 -13.78 -0.76
C THR A 144 0.24 -13.27 0.39
N PRO A 145 -0.95 -12.79 0.12
CA PRO A 145 -1.86 -12.39 1.18
C PRO A 145 -2.08 -13.54 2.17
N SER A 146 -2.09 -13.23 3.45
CA SER A 146 -2.31 -14.27 4.47
C SER A 146 -3.65 -14.98 4.29
N TRP A 147 -4.65 -14.27 3.80
CA TRP A 147 -5.96 -14.86 3.48
C TRP A 147 -5.94 -15.73 2.21
N ALA A 148 -4.99 -15.54 1.31
CA ALA A 148 -4.85 -16.36 0.12
C ALA A 148 -4.09 -17.66 0.38
N ASN A 149 -3.38 -17.73 1.50
CA ASN A 149 -2.57 -18.89 1.89
C ASN A 149 -3.30 -19.83 2.86
N LYS A 150 -4.54 -19.57 3.12
CA LYS A 150 -5.34 -20.41 4.01
C LYS A 150 -5.99 -21.55 3.24
#